data_9ca86b8c6d1b550560f715eec57681b9
#
_entry.id   9ca86b8c6d1b550560f715eec57681b9
#
_cell.length_a   1.000
_cell.length_b   1.000
_cell.length_c   1.000
_cell.angle_alpha   90.00
_cell.angle_beta   90.00
_cell.angle_gamma   90.00
#
_symmetry.space_group_name_H-M   'P 1'
#
loop_
_entity.id
_entity.type
_entity.pdbx_description
1 polymer ?
#
loop_
_entity_poly.entity_id
_entity_poly.type
_entity_poly.pdbx_seq_one_letter_code
_entity_poly.pdbx_strand_id
1 'polypeptide(L)'
;WEASHHLLRDGATPLLLLESFAATIDTAAWVVLLLMFELVTYQIDDAKLTPALKRTLVLVRSVCFALILTAFAGYILKLISLLSASPMLAQDICQLGAMGYQQMTNLDEYTAITNTACLASTDSYLINQSDLWIIATSDVNTVMALASADVGNSVCWIFVVVLLELEVQLGVGGRRAARLPGPGNAIKMSLYGLLVGFAVYWGFEGSFLDFWDAFLWILAFVFIERNVIVWKKEYDEVLPLEGIT
;
A
#
# COMPACT_ATOMS: atom_id res chain seq x y z
N TRP A 1 -3.28 -14.62 6.97
CA TRP A 1 -2.78 -15.85 7.63
C TRP A 1 -2.91 -17.06 6.72
N GLU A 2 -4.02 -17.24 6.01
CA GLU A 2 -4.23 -18.39 5.13
C GLU A 2 -3.32 -18.34 3.88
N ALA A 3 -3.22 -17.19 3.24
CA ALA A 3 -2.29 -16.96 2.12
C ALA A 3 -0.83 -17.24 2.50
N SER A 4 -0.40 -16.79 3.70
CA SER A 4 0.94 -17.04 4.20
C SER A 4 1.23 -18.53 4.43
N HIS A 5 0.24 -19.29 4.90
CA HIS A 5 0.36 -20.75 5.07
C HIS A 5 0.54 -21.48 3.75
N HIS A 6 -0.13 -21.05 2.69
CA HIS A 6 0.01 -21.65 1.36
C HIS A 6 1.42 -21.43 0.80
N LEU A 7 1.89 -20.19 0.84
CA LEU A 7 3.20 -19.82 0.29
C LEU A 7 4.38 -20.43 1.06
N LEU A 8 4.26 -20.68 2.37
CA LEU A 8 5.33 -21.19 3.23
C LEU A 8 5.38 -22.72 3.31
N ARG A 9 4.50 -23.44 2.60
CA ARG A 9 4.36 -24.90 2.68
C ARG A 9 5.64 -25.65 2.30
N ASP A 10 6.40 -25.17 1.31
CA ASP A 10 7.59 -25.83 0.76
C ASP A 10 8.92 -25.30 1.33
N GLY A 11 8.85 -24.46 2.37
CA GLY A 11 10.02 -23.89 3.05
C GLY A 11 10.11 -22.38 2.95
N ALA A 12 10.56 -21.74 4.02
CA ALA A 12 10.66 -20.29 4.12
C ALA A 12 11.93 -19.76 3.44
N THR A 13 11.82 -19.26 2.21
CA THR A 13 12.88 -18.43 1.63
C THR A 13 12.67 -16.96 2.02
N PRO A 14 13.74 -16.12 2.09
CA PRO A 14 13.59 -14.70 2.40
C PRO A 14 12.63 -13.95 1.46
N LEU A 15 12.62 -14.32 0.17
CA LEU A 15 11.72 -13.75 -0.83
C LEU A 15 10.26 -14.12 -0.56
N LEU A 16 10.02 -15.39 -0.23
CA LEU A 16 8.69 -15.91 0.07
C LEU A 16 8.12 -15.29 1.37
N LEU A 17 8.97 -15.06 2.38
CA LEU A 17 8.59 -14.33 3.59
C LEU A 17 8.22 -12.88 3.28
N LEU A 18 8.98 -12.22 2.41
CA LEU A 18 8.70 -10.85 2.01
C LEU A 18 7.35 -10.74 1.29
N GLU A 19 7.05 -11.67 0.40
CA GLU A 19 5.78 -11.74 -0.33
C GLU A 19 4.60 -12.06 0.61
N SER A 20 4.77 -13.07 1.49
CA SER A 20 3.73 -13.48 2.44
C SER A 20 3.37 -12.41 3.48
N PHE A 21 4.31 -11.54 3.82
CA PHE A 21 4.13 -10.47 4.81
C PHE A 21 4.21 -9.07 4.20
N ALA A 22 4.09 -8.96 2.87
CA ALA A 22 4.22 -7.68 2.15
C ALA A 22 3.31 -6.59 2.75
N ALA A 23 2.03 -6.86 2.94
CA ALA A 23 1.09 -5.91 3.52
C ALA A 23 1.46 -5.50 4.96
N THR A 24 1.92 -6.46 5.78
CA THR A 24 2.35 -6.18 7.17
C THR A 24 3.61 -5.32 7.20
N ILE A 25 4.57 -5.62 6.33
CA ILE A 25 5.83 -4.87 6.21
C ILE A 25 5.54 -3.46 5.70
N ASP A 26 4.66 -3.33 4.71
CA ASP A 26 4.21 -2.04 4.16
C ASP A 26 3.58 -1.18 5.26
N THR A 27 2.56 -1.69 5.94
CA THR A 27 1.90 -0.99 7.05
C THR A 27 2.89 -0.59 8.14
N ALA A 28 3.80 -1.47 8.54
CA ALA A 28 4.82 -1.17 9.54
C ALA A 28 5.77 -0.06 9.07
N ALA A 29 6.20 -0.06 7.80
CA ALA A 29 7.04 0.98 7.22
C ALA A 29 6.32 2.34 7.21
N TRP A 30 5.04 2.37 6.86
CA TRP A 30 4.22 3.58 6.91
C TRP A 30 4.06 4.12 8.33
N VAL A 31 3.77 3.27 9.32
CA VAL A 31 3.69 3.67 10.74
C VAL A 31 5.00 4.27 11.21
N VAL A 32 6.15 3.66 10.89
CA VAL A 32 7.47 4.20 11.25
C VAL A 32 7.72 5.55 10.60
N LEU A 33 7.37 5.74 9.33
CA LEU A 33 7.49 7.04 8.65
C LEU A 33 6.63 8.12 9.32
N LEU A 34 5.38 7.81 9.69
CA LEU A 34 4.50 8.73 10.39
C LEU A 34 5.05 9.12 11.76
N LEU A 35 5.50 8.14 12.55
CA LEU A 35 6.11 8.39 13.86
C LEU A 35 7.39 9.22 13.75
N MET A 36 8.20 8.96 12.73
CA MET A 36 9.39 9.77 12.46
C MET A 36 9.05 11.21 12.09
N PHE A 37 8.02 11.41 11.26
CA PHE A 37 7.57 12.73 10.89
C PHE A 37 7.09 13.50 12.13
N GLU A 38 6.26 12.88 12.96
CA GLU A 38 5.76 13.46 14.21
C GLU A 38 6.93 13.80 15.17
N LEU A 39 7.88 12.87 15.33
CA LEU A 39 9.04 13.03 16.19
C LEU A 39 9.90 14.23 15.76
N VAL A 40 10.19 14.34 14.47
CA VAL A 40 11.04 15.43 13.93
C VAL A 40 10.33 16.77 13.97
N THR A 41 9.02 16.79 13.74
CA THR A 41 8.26 18.04 13.64
C THR A 41 7.90 18.63 15.02
N TYR A 42 7.59 17.78 16.02
CA TYR A 42 7.05 18.25 17.28
C TYR A 42 7.92 17.98 18.52
N GLN A 43 8.78 16.95 18.49
CA GLN A 43 9.47 16.51 19.70
C GLN A 43 10.94 16.94 19.74
N ILE A 44 11.57 17.15 18.58
CA ILE A 44 13.00 17.44 18.51
C ILE A 44 13.20 18.92 18.16
N ASP A 45 13.71 19.70 19.13
CA ASP A 45 14.21 21.04 18.86
C ASP A 45 15.36 20.99 17.84
N ASP A 46 15.41 21.92 16.91
CA ASP A 46 16.48 22.04 15.91
C ASP A 46 17.88 22.07 16.55
N ALA A 47 18.00 22.64 17.74
CA ALA A 47 19.25 22.69 18.49
C ALA A 47 19.74 21.30 18.98
N LYS A 48 18.86 20.30 19.09
CA LYS A 48 19.16 18.92 19.51
C LYS A 48 19.44 17.99 18.34
N LEU A 49 19.27 18.42 17.11
CA LEU A 49 19.51 17.67 15.89
C LEU A 49 21.01 17.48 15.63
N THR A 50 21.63 16.52 16.33
CA THR A 50 23.03 16.15 16.09
C THR A 50 23.23 15.57 14.69
N PRO A 51 24.45 15.68 14.10
CA PRO A 51 24.74 15.07 12.79
C PRO A 51 24.52 13.54 12.77
N ALA A 52 24.75 12.86 13.88
CA ALA A 52 24.49 11.43 14.02
C ALA A 52 23.00 11.14 13.92
N LEU A 53 22.18 11.89 14.67
CA LEU A 53 20.71 11.74 14.63
C LEU A 53 20.15 12.00 13.25
N LYS A 54 20.61 13.06 12.55
CA LYS A 54 20.21 13.34 11.14
C LYS A 54 20.51 12.15 10.23
N ARG A 55 21.69 11.55 10.32
CA ARG A 55 22.07 10.37 9.53
C ARG A 55 21.16 9.16 9.84
N THR A 56 20.87 8.91 11.12
CA THR A 56 19.97 7.82 11.52
C THR A 56 18.57 8.04 10.96
N LEU A 57 18.02 9.24 11.05
CA LEU A 57 16.71 9.57 10.50
C LEU A 57 16.65 9.36 8.98
N VAL A 58 17.67 9.79 8.24
CA VAL A 58 17.77 9.57 6.79
C VAL A 58 17.85 8.08 6.48
N LEU A 59 18.66 7.31 7.24
CA LEU A 59 18.79 5.86 7.03
C LEU A 59 17.45 5.14 7.26
N VAL A 60 16.78 5.40 8.38
CA VAL A 60 15.48 4.76 8.69
C VAL A 60 14.44 5.12 7.64
N ARG A 61 14.36 6.39 7.23
CA ARG A 61 13.46 6.83 6.15
C ARG A 61 13.75 6.08 4.84
N SER A 62 15.02 5.96 4.45
CA SER A 62 15.42 5.24 3.24
C SER A 62 15.06 3.77 3.28
N VAL A 63 15.22 3.12 4.43
CA VAL A 63 14.80 1.72 4.64
C VAL A 63 13.29 1.59 4.51
N CYS A 64 12.51 2.46 5.14
CA CYS A 64 11.05 2.44 5.03
C CYS A 64 10.59 2.62 3.58
N PHE A 65 11.16 3.56 2.82
CA PHE A 65 10.84 3.72 1.40
C PHE A 65 11.22 2.49 0.57
N ALA A 66 12.36 1.86 0.85
CA ALA A 66 12.73 0.62 0.16
C ALA A 66 11.72 -0.49 0.43
N LEU A 67 11.23 -0.64 1.66
CA LEU A 67 10.21 -1.61 2.04
C LEU A 67 8.87 -1.33 1.35
N ILE A 68 8.41 -0.07 1.33
CA ILE A 68 7.19 0.34 0.62
C ILE A 68 7.29 0.04 -0.88
N LEU A 69 8.41 0.36 -1.52
CA LEU A 69 8.60 0.06 -2.94
C LEU A 69 8.67 -1.45 -3.21
N THR A 70 9.18 -2.24 -2.27
CA THR A 70 9.18 -3.70 -2.37
C THR A 70 7.75 -4.26 -2.26
N ALA A 71 6.96 -3.76 -1.31
CA ALA A 71 5.55 -4.14 -1.18
C ALA A 71 4.75 -3.74 -2.44
N PHE A 72 4.97 -2.54 -2.96
CA PHE A 72 4.36 -2.10 -4.22
C PHE A 72 4.71 -3.03 -5.40
N ALA A 73 5.97 -3.47 -5.50
CA ALA A 73 6.36 -4.48 -6.50
C ALA A 73 5.61 -5.80 -6.30
N GLY A 74 5.35 -6.21 -5.05
CA GLY A 74 4.51 -7.37 -4.72
C GLY A 74 3.08 -7.26 -5.27
N TYR A 75 2.43 -6.10 -5.09
CA TYR A 75 1.09 -5.86 -5.66
C TYR A 75 1.09 -5.92 -7.19
N ILE A 76 2.11 -5.37 -7.83
CA ILE A 76 2.26 -5.48 -9.31
C ILE A 76 2.44 -6.94 -9.73
N LEU A 77 3.29 -7.71 -9.05
CA LEU A 77 3.52 -9.12 -9.36
C LEU A 77 2.24 -9.94 -9.19
N LYS A 78 1.45 -9.67 -8.16
CA LYS A 78 0.14 -10.29 -7.97
C LYS A 78 -0.80 -10.02 -9.14
N LEU A 79 -0.89 -8.77 -9.57
CA LEU A 79 -1.70 -8.39 -10.74
C LEU A 79 -1.20 -9.07 -12.03
N ILE A 80 0.11 -9.15 -12.24
CA ILE A 80 0.71 -9.86 -13.38
C ILE A 80 0.39 -11.35 -13.31
N SER A 81 0.47 -11.97 -12.13
CA SER A 81 0.09 -13.38 -11.91
C SER A 81 -1.36 -13.64 -12.33
N LEU A 82 -2.29 -12.76 -11.94
CA LEU A 82 -3.69 -12.85 -12.37
C LEU A 82 -3.85 -12.71 -13.90
N LEU A 83 -3.15 -11.75 -14.52
CA LEU A 83 -3.19 -11.52 -15.95
C LEU A 83 -2.58 -12.66 -16.78
N SER A 84 -1.68 -13.46 -16.20
CA SER A 84 -1.02 -14.59 -16.84
C SER A 84 -1.80 -15.90 -16.76
N ALA A 85 -2.94 -15.91 -16.02
CA ALA A 85 -3.77 -17.09 -15.87
C ALA A 85 -4.40 -17.51 -17.21
N SER A 86 -4.48 -18.82 -17.43
CA SER A 86 -5.03 -19.42 -18.64
C SER A 86 -6.36 -20.14 -18.38
N PRO A 87 -7.30 -20.14 -19.35
CA PRO A 87 -8.57 -20.80 -19.17
C PRO A 87 -8.44 -22.33 -19.12
N MET A 88 -9.19 -22.96 -18.22
CA MET A 88 -9.26 -24.40 -18.06
C MET A 88 -10.71 -24.89 -17.93
N LEU A 89 -10.99 -26.10 -18.42
CA LEU A 89 -12.28 -26.75 -18.28
C LEU A 89 -12.39 -27.48 -16.91
N ALA A 90 -13.60 -27.48 -16.33
CA ALA A 90 -13.90 -28.02 -15.00
C ALA A 90 -13.55 -29.51 -14.77
N GLN A 91 -13.33 -30.28 -15.85
CA GLN A 91 -13.14 -31.74 -15.78
C GLN A 91 -11.91 -32.19 -14.99
N ASP A 92 -10.91 -31.31 -14.82
CA ASP A 92 -9.61 -31.65 -14.22
C ASP A 92 -9.43 -31.12 -12.78
N ILE A 93 -10.42 -30.43 -12.21
CA ILE A 93 -10.29 -29.75 -10.91
C ILE A 93 -9.96 -30.73 -9.76
N CYS A 94 -10.56 -31.93 -9.76
CA CYS A 94 -10.30 -32.91 -8.72
C CYS A 94 -8.84 -33.39 -8.71
N GLN A 95 -8.20 -33.48 -9.88
CA GLN A 95 -6.79 -33.85 -10.00
C GLN A 95 -5.88 -32.70 -9.50
N LEU A 96 -6.27 -31.46 -9.74
CA LEU A 96 -5.52 -30.28 -9.29
C LEU A 96 -5.46 -30.19 -7.76
N GLY A 97 -6.55 -30.52 -7.06
CA GLY A 97 -6.54 -30.58 -5.59
C GLY A 97 -5.49 -31.57 -5.06
N ALA A 98 -5.34 -32.74 -5.72
CA ALA A 98 -4.32 -33.73 -5.39
C ALA A 98 -2.89 -33.24 -5.72
N MET A 99 -2.73 -32.33 -6.68
CA MET A 99 -1.45 -31.70 -7.06
C MET A 99 -1.09 -30.49 -6.19
N GLY A 100 -1.93 -30.12 -5.21
CA GLY A 100 -1.66 -29.03 -4.28
C GLY A 100 -2.19 -27.66 -4.70
N TYR A 101 -2.98 -27.60 -5.78
CA TYR A 101 -3.66 -26.35 -6.15
C TYR A 101 -4.71 -25.98 -5.13
N GLN A 102 -4.90 -24.65 -4.98
CA GLN A 102 -5.96 -24.09 -4.16
C GLN A 102 -6.91 -23.25 -5.01
N GLN A 103 -8.15 -23.17 -4.57
CA GLN A 103 -9.13 -22.30 -5.20
C GLN A 103 -9.06 -20.92 -4.54
N MET A 104 -8.77 -19.90 -5.33
CA MET A 104 -8.86 -18.51 -4.93
C MET A 104 -10.35 -18.11 -4.94
N THR A 105 -10.86 -17.68 -3.79
CA THR A 105 -12.24 -17.20 -3.63
C THR A 105 -12.30 -15.69 -3.56
N ASN A 106 -11.24 -15.07 -3.06
CA ASN A 106 -11.01 -13.62 -3.07
C ASN A 106 -9.51 -13.36 -3.26
N LEU A 107 -9.07 -12.12 -3.39
CA LEU A 107 -7.69 -11.76 -3.70
C LEU A 107 -6.66 -12.40 -2.75
N ASP A 108 -7.00 -12.49 -1.45
CA ASP A 108 -6.13 -13.04 -0.41
C ASP A 108 -6.72 -14.27 0.29
N GLU A 109 -7.83 -14.80 -0.23
CA GLU A 109 -8.50 -15.96 0.33
C GLU A 109 -8.35 -17.19 -0.56
N TYR A 110 -7.73 -18.23 -0.01
CA TYR A 110 -7.50 -19.49 -0.69
C TYR A 110 -8.18 -20.64 0.07
N THR A 111 -8.94 -21.45 -0.64
CA THR A 111 -9.61 -22.63 -0.08
C THR A 111 -9.08 -23.91 -0.72
N ALA A 112 -8.99 -24.98 0.09
CA ALA A 112 -8.59 -26.28 -0.42
C ALA A 112 -9.67 -26.84 -1.36
N ILE A 113 -9.26 -27.40 -2.49
CA ILE A 113 -10.15 -28.07 -3.44
C ILE A 113 -10.59 -29.41 -2.82
N THR A 114 -11.85 -29.49 -2.39
CA THR A 114 -12.44 -30.71 -1.80
C THR A 114 -13.15 -31.57 -2.86
N ASN A 115 -13.25 -32.89 -2.63
CA ASN A 115 -13.92 -33.80 -3.55
C ASN A 115 -15.39 -33.42 -3.79
N THR A 116 -16.05 -32.78 -2.82
CA THR A 116 -17.44 -32.33 -2.96
C THR A 116 -17.53 -31.08 -3.86
N ALA A 117 -16.58 -30.18 -3.79
CA ALA A 117 -16.52 -28.97 -4.62
C ALA A 117 -16.27 -29.33 -6.09
N CYS A 118 -15.40 -30.30 -6.36
CA CYS A 118 -15.05 -30.68 -7.72
C CYS A 118 -16.14 -31.47 -8.47
N LEU A 119 -17.01 -32.20 -7.76
CA LEU A 119 -18.10 -32.95 -8.36
C LEU A 119 -19.33 -32.06 -8.68
N ALA A 120 -19.46 -30.93 -8.01
CA ALA A 120 -20.61 -30.03 -8.16
C ALA A 120 -20.41 -28.93 -9.21
N SER A 121 -19.20 -28.76 -9.72
CA SER A 121 -18.83 -27.61 -10.54
C SER A 121 -18.97 -27.89 -12.02
N THR A 122 -19.82 -27.08 -12.68
CA THR A 122 -19.95 -27.02 -14.15
C THR A 122 -19.27 -25.77 -14.71
N ASP A 123 -18.60 -24.99 -13.86
CA ASP A 123 -18.02 -23.70 -14.22
C ASP A 123 -16.70 -23.82 -14.96
N SER A 124 -16.37 -22.80 -15.72
CA SER A 124 -15.04 -22.62 -16.27
C SER A 124 -14.12 -21.95 -15.25
N TYR A 125 -12.85 -22.29 -15.25
CA TYR A 125 -11.85 -21.79 -14.34
C TYR A 125 -10.65 -21.19 -15.10
N LEU A 126 -9.97 -20.26 -14.45
CA LEU A 126 -8.62 -19.83 -14.83
C LEU A 126 -7.62 -20.51 -13.89
N ILE A 127 -6.49 -20.93 -14.45
CA ILE A 127 -5.42 -21.58 -13.73
C ILE A 127 -4.12 -20.80 -13.86
N ASN A 128 -3.40 -20.66 -12.76
CA ASN A 128 -2.01 -20.25 -12.74
C ASN A 128 -1.15 -21.43 -12.28
N GLN A 129 -0.30 -21.91 -13.17
CA GLN A 129 0.56 -23.07 -12.90
C GLN A 129 1.79 -22.71 -12.06
N SER A 130 2.23 -21.45 -12.10
CA SER A 130 3.40 -20.99 -11.34
C SER A 130 3.09 -20.89 -9.85
N ASP A 131 1.91 -20.35 -9.52
CA ASP A 131 1.50 -20.03 -8.16
C ASP A 131 0.51 -21.07 -7.60
N LEU A 132 0.20 -22.12 -8.36
CA LEU A 132 -0.65 -23.25 -7.98
C LEU A 132 -2.04 -22.85 -7.47
N TRP A 133 -2.70 -21.92 -8.14
CA TRP A 133 -4.07 -21.52 -7.83
C TRP A 133 -5.00 -21.62 -9.05
N ILE A 134 -6.29 -21.79 -8.76
CA ILE A 134 -7.38 -21.68 -9.73
C ILE A 134 -8.41 -20.66 -9.22
N ILE A 135 -9.11 -20.02 -10.14
CA ILE A 135 -10.21 -19.11 -9.83
C ILE A 135 -11.40 -19.38 -10.74
N ALA A 136 -12.61 -19.36 -10.19
CA ALA A 136 -13.82 -19.46 -10.99
C ALA A 136 -13.97 -18.24 -11.90
N THR A 137 -14.41 -18.45 -13.14
CA THR A 137 -14.56 -17.33 -14.12
C THR A 137 -15.55 -16.27 -13.63
N SER A 138 -16.52 -16.63 -12.79
CA SER A 138 -17.44 -15.69 -12.14
C SER A 138 -16.72 -14.65 -11.27
N ASP A 139 -15.64 -15.03 -10.60
CA ASP A 139 -14.97 -14.24 -9.56
C ASP A 139 -13.80 -13.44 -10.12
N VAL A 140 -13.34 -13.78 -11.33
CA VAL A 140 -12.16 -13.17 -11.98
C VAL A 140 -12.26 -11.66 -12.04
N ASN A 141 -13.41 -11.11 -12.43
CA ASN A 141 -13.57 -9.67 -12.58
C ASN A 141 -13.43 -8.93 -11.24
N THR A 142 -14.01 -9.48 -10.17
CA THR A 142 -13.91 -8.91 -8.82
C THR A 142 -12.48 -8.96 -8.31
N VAL A 143 -11.81 -10.11 -8.41
CA VAL A 143 -10.44 -10.28 -7.96
C VAL A 143 -9.45 -9.42 -8.77
N MET A 144 -9.65 -9.33 -10.09
CA MET A 144 -8.85 -8.46 -10.96
C MET A 144 -9.02 -6.98 -10.61
N ALA A 145 -10.25 -6.55 -10.31
CA ALA A 145 -10.55 -5.18 -9.94
C ALA A 145 -9.96 -4.85 -8.55
N LEU A 146 -10.02 -5.79 -7.58
CA LEU A 146 -9.38 -5.63 -6.27
C LEU A 146 -7.85 -5.51 -6.41
N ALA A 147 -7.20 -6.40 -7.17
CA ALA A 147 -5.76 -6.31 -7.40
C ALA A 147 -5.35 -5.00 -8.12
N SER A 148 -6.19 -4.51 -9.04
CA SER A 148 -5.97 -3.22 -9.70
C SER A 148 -6.15 -2.04 -8.74
N ALA A 149 -7.09 -2.14 -7.80
CA ALA A 149 -7.30 -1.15 -6.75
C ALA A 149 -6.10 -1.07 -5.80
N ASP A 150 -5.51 -2.21 -5.41
CA ASP A 150 -4.31 -2.26 -4.56
C ASP A 150 -3.12 -1.56 -5.23
N VAL A 151 -2.87 -1.85 -6.50
CA VAL A 151 -1.82 -1.17 -7.27
C VAL A 151 -2.12 0.32 -7.40
N GLY A 152 -3.36 0.70 -7.75
CA GLY A 152 -3.77 2.10 -7.89
C GLY A 152 -3.68 2.89 -6.59
N ASN A 153 -4.11 2.31 -5.48
CA ASN A 153 -4.01 2.89 -4.14
C ASN A 153 -2.54 3.12 -3.75
N SER A 154 -1.68 2.12 -3.94
CA SER A 154 -0.24 2.22 -3.63
C SER A 154 0.44 3.30 -4.46
N VAL A 155 0.12 3.42 -5.75
CA VAL A 155 0.59 4.51 -6.62
C VAL A 155 0.17 5.87 -6.05
N CYS A 156 -1.10 6.03 -5.68
CA CYS A 156 -1.59 7.29 -5.11
C CYS A 156 -0.86 7.67 -3.83
N TRP A 157 -0.63 6.73 -2.91
CA TRP A 157 0.12 6.98 -1.68
C TRP A 157 1.58 7.38 -1.94
N ILE A 158 2.28 6.69 -2.85
CA ILE A 158 3.65 7.05 -3.24
C ILE A 158 3.69 8.48 -3.78
N PHE A 159 2.75 8.86 -4.65
CA PHE A 159 2.67 10.23 -5.19
C PHE A 159 2.37 11.27 -4.11
N VAL A 160 1.46 11.00 -3.17
CA VAL A 160 1.16 11.90 -2.04
C VAL A 160 2.43 12.18 -1.25
N VAL A 161 3.19 11.13 -0.89
CA VAL A 161 4.41 11.29 -0.09
C VAL A 161 5.51 12.02 -0.87
N VAL A 162 5.68 11.73 -2.15
CA VAL A 162 6.63 12.45 -3.01
C VAL A 162 6.27 13.95 -3.07
N LEU A 163 5.00 14.29 -3.23
CA LEU A 163 4.56 15.68 -3.24
C LEU A 163 4.80 16.38 -1.90
N LEU A 164 4.51 15.70 -0.77
CA LEU A 164 4.77 16.24 0.56
C LEU A 164 6.27 16.45 0.80
N GLU A 165 7.11 15.51 0.40
CA GLU A 165 8.58 15.64 0.51
C GLU A 165 9.11 16.80 -0.33
N LEU A 166 8.60 16.98 -1.55
CA LEU A 166 8.94 18.12 -2.41
C LEU A 166 8.51 19.45 -1.78
N GLU A 167 7.33 19.53 -1.19
CA GLU A 167 6.88 20.74 -0.47
C GLU A 167 7.79 21.10 0.69
N VAL A 168 8.22 20.10 1.48
CA VAL A 168 9.14 20.31 2.60
C VAL A 168 10.51 20.76 2.09
N GLN A 169 11.08 20.13 1.06
CA GLN A 169 12.39 20.47 0.53
C GLN A 169 12.41 21.86 -0.13
N LEU A 170 11.37 22.22 -0.88
CA LEU A 170 11.23 23.52 -1.50
C LEU A 170 10.96 24.64 -0.49
N GLY A 171 10.30 24.32 0.63
CA GLY A 171 10.01 25.25 1.73
C GLY A 171 11.23 25.61 2.59
N VAL A 172 12.17 24.68 2.78
CA VAL A 172 13.39 24.86 3.59
C VAL A 172 14.45 25.73 2.88
N GLY A 173 14.38 25.90 1.55
CA GLY A 173 15.34 26.66 0.76
C GLY A 173 15.24 28.20 0.78
N GLY A 174 14.37 28.79 1.58
CA GLY A 174 14.27 30.22 1.86
C GLY A 174 13.38 31.04 0.91
N ARG A 175 12.59 31.94 1.50
CA ARG A 175 11.83 33.09 0.94
C ARG A 175 10.66 32.82 -0.02
N ARG A 176 10.46 31.64 -0.45
CA ARG A 176 9.24 31.21 -1.13
C ARG A 176 8.86 29.87 -0.54
N ALA A 177 8.15 29.91 0.59
CA ALA A 177 7.23 28.84 0.94
C ALA A 177 6.21 28.77 -0.21
N ALA A 178 6.65 28.28 -1.35
CA ALA A 178 5.80 28.12 -2.49
C ALA A 178 4.82 27.04 -2.11
N ARG A 179 3.57 27.45 -1.80
CA ARG A 179 2.46 26.58 -2.19
C ARG A 179 2.84 26.08 -3.58
N LEU A 180 2.83 24.80 -3.79
CA LEU A 180 2.85 24.27 -5.15
C LEU A 180 1.87 25.17 -5.93
N PRO A 181 2.25 25.73 -7.09
CA PRO A 181 1.35 26.59 -7.84
C PRO A 181 0.01 25.86 -7.98
N GLY A 182 -1.09 26.58 -8.15
CA GLY A 182 -2.45 26.04 -8.17
C GLY A 182 -2.65 24.63 -8.71
N PRO A 183 -1.90 24.17 -9.76
CA PRO A 183 -1.94 22.79 -10.24
C PRO A 183 -1.46 21.74 -9.22
N GLY A 184 -0.50 22.03 -8.35
CA GLY A 184 -0.02 21.06 -7.36
C GLY A 184 -1.06 20.74 -6.28
N ASN A 185 -1.82 21.74 -5.86
CA ASN A 185 -2.94 21.54 -4.94
C ASN A 185 -4.07 20.73 -5.58
N ALA A 186 -4.36 20.97 -6.88
CA ALA A 186 -5.36 20.19 -7.61
C ALA A 186 -4.95 18.71 -7.74
N ILE A 187 -3.67 18.45 -8.02
CA ILE A 187 -3.14 17.07 -8.08
C ILE A 187 -3.31 16.37 -6.72
N LYS A 188 -2.92 17.01 -5.61
CA LYS A 188 -3.09 16.42 -4.28
C LYS A 188 -4.56 16.12 -3.96
N MET A 189 -5.45 17.06 -4.23
CA MET A 189 -6.90 16.85 -4.02
C MET A 189 -7.45 15.71 -4.87
N SER A 190 -6.96 15.57 -6.11
CA SER A 190 -7.34 14.44 -6.96
C SER A 190 -6.83 13.10 -6.43
N LEU A 191 -5.59 13.05 -5.92
CA LEU A 191 -5.04 11.84 -5.31
C LEU A 191 -5.82 11.43 -4.07
N TYR A 192 -6.14 12.37 -3.17
CA TYR A 192 -6.99 12.08 -2.00
C TYR A 192 -8.39 11.64 -2.40
N GLY A 193 -8.97 12.25 -3.45
CA GLY A 193 -10.25 11.81 -3.99
C GLY A 193 -10.21 10.37 -4.52
N LEU A 194 -9.14 9.97 -5.20
CA LEU A 194 -8.93 8.59 -5.65
C LEU A 194 -8.76 7.63 -4.47
N LEU A 195 -7.99 8.01 -3.45
CA LEU A 195 -7.81 7.19 -2.23
C LEU A 195 -9.14 6.94 -1.51
N VAL A 196 -9.98 7.98 -1.39
CA VAL A 196 -11.34 7.82 -0.86
C VAL A 196 -12.16 6.90 -1.76
N GLY A 197 -12.04 7.01 -3.08
CA GLY A 197 -12.70 6.13 -4.04
C GLY A 197 -12.31 4.66 -3.84
N PHE A 198 -11.02 4.36 -3.68
CA PHE A 198 -10.54 3.01 -3.38
C PHE A 198 -11.05 2.50 -2.03
N ALA A 199 -11.01 3.33 -0.98
CA ALA A 199 -11.55 2.95 0.34
C ALA A 199 -13.04 2.57 0.25
N VAL A 200 -13.84 3.38 -0.44
CA VAL A 200 -15.27 3.09 -0.66
C VAL A 200 -15.45 1.80 -1.47
N TYR A 201 -14.64 1.58 -2.51
CA TYR A 201 -14.68 0.37 -3.32
C TYR A 201 -14.42 -0.88 -2.47
N TRP A 202 -13.39 -0.88 -1.62
CA TRP A 202 -13.14 -1.99 -0.69
C TRP A 202 -14.26 -2.19 0.33
N GLY A 203 -14.96 -1.13 0.73
CA GLY A 203 -16.13 -1.25 1.60
C GLY A 203 -17.31 -2.01 0.99
N PHE A 204 -17.40 -2.08 -0.34
CA PHE A 204 -18.46 -2.78 -1.06
C PHE A 204 -18.03 -4.16 -1.58
N GLU A 205 -16.83 -4.27 -2.14
CA GLU A 205 -16.37 -5.47 -2.85
C GLU A 205 -15.26 -6.23 -2.07
N GLY A 206 -14.57 -5.54 -1.17
CA GLY A 206 -13.53 -6.11 -0.31
C GLY A 206 -14.06 -6.47 1.08
N SER A 207 -13.19 -6.39 2.08
CA SER A 207 -13.56 -6.58 3.48
C SER A 207 -13.82 -5.24 4.18
N PHE A 208 -14.65 -5.27 5.23
CA PHE A 208 -14.83 -4.10 6.11
C PHE A 208 -13.50 -3.65 6.73
N LEU A 209 -12.58 -4.57 6.96
CA LEU A 209 -11.28 -4.28 7.53
C LEU A 209 -10.42 -3.44 6.58
N ASP A 210 -10.41 -3.76 5.28
CA ASP A 210 -9.68 -3.03 4.26
C ASP A 210 -10.20 -1.60 4.11
N PHE A 211 -11.54 -1.43 4.11
CA PHE A 211 -12.15 -0.10 4.15
C PHE A 211 -11.70 0.69 5.38
N TRP A 212 -11.76 0.08 6.56
CA TRP A 212 -11.45 0.75 7.82
C TRP A 212 -9.97 1.14 7.91
N ASP A 213 -9.09 0.26 7.47
CA ASP A 213 -7.64 0.55 7.37
C ASP A 213 -7.39 1.74 6.44
N ALA A 214 -7.90 1.70 5.21
CA ALA A 214 -7.75 2.79 4.25
C ALA A 214 -8.32 4.12 4.77
N PHE A 215 -9.47 4.09 5.45
CA PHE A 215 -10.08 5.27 6.06
C PHE A 215 -9.20 5.88 7.15
N LEU A 216 -8.63 5.05 8.04
CA LEU A 216 -7.74 5.52 9.10
C LEU A 216 -6.47 6.15 8.55
N TRP A 217 -5.89 5.58 7.48
CA TRP A 217 -4.73 6.15 6.81
C TRP A 217 -5.03 7.51 6.19
N ILE A 218 -6.14 7.66 5.47
CA ILE A 218 -6.56 8.94 4.90
C ILE A 218 -6.73 9.98 6.01
N LEU A 219 -7.39 9.61 7.11
CA LEU A 219 -7.59 10.49 8.26
C LEU A 219 -6.26 10.93 8.88
N ALA A 220 -5.32 10.01 9.09
CA ALA A 220 -3.99 10.31 9.63
C ALA A 220 -3.24 11.31 8.75
N PHE A 221 -3.23 11.12 7.43
CA PHE A 221 -2.56 12.03 6.51
C PHE A 221 -3.24 13.40 6.42
N VAL A 222 -4.56 13.48 6.50
CA VAL A 222 -5.27 14.77 6.58
C VAL A 222 -4.88 15.55 7.84
N PHE A 223 -4.73 14.87 8.98
CA PHE A 223 -4.25 15.51 10.21
C PHE A 223 -2.80 16.00 10.08
N ILE A 224 -1.92 15.20 9.50
CA ILE A 224 -0.52 15.58 9.25
C ILE A 224 -0.45 16.81 8.36
N GLU A 225 -1.17 16.83 7.25
CA GLU A 225 -1.17 17.95 6.32
C GLU A 225 -1.68 19.23 6.98
N ARG A 226 -2.73 19.12 7.80
CA ARG A 226 -3.25 20.25 8.59
C ARG A 226 -2.20 20.78 9.58
N ASN A 227 -1.46 19.90 10.25
CA ASN A 227 -0.42 20.28 11.20
C ASN A 227 0.76 20.98 10.49
N VAL A 228 1.17 20.51 9.31
CA VAL A 228 2.18 21.18 8.49
C VAL A 228 1.76 22.60 8.10
N ILE A 229 0.48 22.81 7.77
CA ILE A 229 -0.05 24.14 7.45
C ILE A 229 -0.01 25.08 8.65
N VAL A 230 -0.35 24.61 9.85
CA VAL A 230 -0.31 25.39 11.10
C VAL A 230 1.12 25.78 11.43
N TRP A 231 2.04 24.82 11.45
CA TRP A 231 3.47 25.06 11.69
C TRP A 231 4.06 26.10 10.73
N LYS A 232 3.69 26.04 9.46
CA LYS A 232 4.14 26.98 8.45
C LYS A 232 3.64 28.41 8.72
N LYS A 233 2.40 28.59 9.18
CA LYS A 233 1.87 29.90 9.55
C LYS A 233 2.61 30.49 10.74
N GLU A 234 2.89 29.70 11.78
CA GLU A 234 3.66 30.14 12.94
C GLU A 234 5.07 30.57 12.56
N TYR A 235 5.74 29.83 11.67
CA TYR A 235 7.07 30.17 11.18
C TYR A 235 7.08 31.49 10.37
N ASP A 236 6.08 31.70 9.50
CA ASP A 236 5.95 32.92 8.69
C ASP A 236 5.60 34.15 9.57
N GLU A 237 4.97 33.98 10.73
CA GLU A 237 4.66 35.05 11.69
C GLU A 237 5.88 35.47 12.53
N VAL A 238 6.81 34.55 12.81
CA VAL A 238 8.02 34.83 13.61
C VAL A 238 9.10 35.54 12.82
N LEU A 239 9.26 35.23 11.53
CA LEU A 239 10.30 35.81 10.67
C LEU A 239 10.23 37.34 10.45
N PRO A 240 9.06 38.02 10.41
CA PRO A 240 9.01 39.47 10.26
C PRO A 240 9.54 40.24 11.47
N LEU A 241 9.64 39.60 12.62
CA LEU A 241 10.05 40.27 13.89
C LEU A 241 11.58 40.31 14.05
N GLU A 242 12.32 39.39 13.43
CA GLU A 242 13.80 39.38 13.46
C GLU A 242 14.46 40.31 12.42
N GLY A 243 13.71 40.82 11.47
CA GLY A 243 14.21 41.75 10.43
C GLY A 243 14.11 43.23 10.80
N ILE A 244 13.68 43.60 12.02
CA ILE A 244 13.44 44.97 12.47
C ILE A 244 14.40 45.37 13.61
N THR A 245 15.29 44.51 14.04
CA THR A 245 16.38 44.82 14.99
C THR A 245 17.72 44.84 14.29
#